data_ae2cf1a5ae464df429fa82675d4e8b74
#
_entry.id   ae2cf1a5ae464df429fa82675d4e8b74
#
_cell.length_a   1.000
_cell.length_b   1.000
_cell.length_c   1.000
_cell.angle_alpha   90.00
_cell.angle_beta   90.00
_cell.angle_gamma   90.00
#
_symmetry.space_group_name_H-M   'P 1'
#
loop_
_entity.id
_entity.type
_entity.pdbx_description
1 polymer ?
#
loop_
_entity_poly.entity_id
_entity_poly.type
_entity_poly.pdbx_seq_one_letter_code
_entity_poly.pdbx_strand_id
1 'polypeptide(L)'
;GQYSTRIVNRILFHSVPYDKMNPYTLLTEEYNKLGTTCSHGCVRLTCEDAKWIYDNCTLKTKVEIVTRRFDPLNKPKTQKIPSSQTWDPTDPNI
;
A
#
# COMPACT_ATOMS: atom_id res chain seq x y z
N GLY A 1 -8.37 -3.29 1.05
CA GLY A 1 -7.03 -3.74 0.72
C GLY A 1 -6.62 -4.97 1.50
N GLN A 2 -5.57 -5.61 1.07
CA GLN A 2 -4.97 -6.76 1.76
C GLN A 2 -3.93 -6.30 2.78
N TYR A 3 -3.61 -7.18 3.74
CA TYR A 3 -2.53 -7.00 4.73
C TYR A 3 -2.62 -5.67 5.48
N SER A 4 -3.77 -5.44 6.08
CA SER A 4 -4.02 -4.22 6.85
C SER A 4 -3.31 -4.24 8.20
N THR A 5 -2.54 -3.19 8.50
CA THR A 5 -1.86 -3.00 9.78
C THR A 5 -2.26 -1.65 10.35
N ARG A 6 -2.90 -1.64 11.52
CA ARG A 6 -3.38 -0.41 12.13
C ARG A 6 -2.23 0.43 12.67
N ILE A 7 -2.25 1.72 12.36
CA ILE A 7 -1.34 2.72 12.92
C ILE A 7 -2.00 3.35 14.15
N VAL A 8 -3.10 4.04 13.95
CA VAL A 8 -3.88 4.69 15.01
C VAL A 8 -5.33 4.84 14.54
N ASN A 9 -6.30 4.58 15.40
CA ASN A 9 -7.73 4.69 15.09
C ASN A 9 -8.09 3.95 13.79
N ARG A 10 -8.50 4.70 12.74
CA ARG A 10 -8.85 4.13 11.43
C ARG A 10 -7.76 4.29 10.38
N ILE A 11 -6.59 4.77 10.78
CA ILE A 11 -5.45 4.92 9.87
C ILE A 11 -4.67 3.61 9.83
N LEU A 12 -4.51 3.06 8.63
CA LEU A 12 -3.89 1.75 8.40
C LEU A 12 -2.83 1.83 7.32
N PHE A 13 -1.86 0.91 7.40
CA PHE A 13 -1.10 0.48 6.23
C PHE A 13 -1.87 -0.64 5.56
N HIS A 14 -2.07 -0.60 4.26
CA HIS A 14 -2.72 -1.67 3.51
C HIS A 14 -2.38 -1.60 2.02
N SER A 15 -2.70 -2.66 1.29
CA SER A 15 -2.55 -2.66 -0.16
C SER A 15 -3.61 -1.77 -0.81
N VAL A 16 -3.51 -1.63 -2.13
CA VAL A 16 -4.48 -0.85 -2.92
C VAL A 16 -5.86 -1.51 -2.86
N PRO A 17 -6.95 -0.72 -2.86
CA PRO A 17 -8.31 -1.28 -2.81
C PRO A 17 -8.68 -2.19 -3.97
N TYR A 18 -9.58 -3.13 -3.71
CA TYR A 18 -10.16 -4.08 -4.65
C TYR A 18 -11.67 -3.86 -4.77
N ASP A 19 -12.21 -4.23 -5.92
CA ASP A 19 -13.66 -4.17 -6.14
C ASP A 19 -14.39 -5.25 -5.34
N LYS A 20 -13.78 -6.44 -5.25
CA LYS A 20 -14.34 -7.60 -4.53
C LYS A 20 -13.25 -8.28 -3.70
N MET A 21 -13.64 -9.22 -2.84
CA MET A 21 -12.71 -10.06 -2.07
C MET A 21 -12.05 -11.11 -2.96
N ASN A 22 -11.37 -10.64 -4.00
CA ASN A 22 -10.69 -11.47 -4.99
C ASN A 22 -9.43 -10.73 -5.47
N PRO A 23 -8.24 -11.34 -5.42
CA PRO A 23 -7.00 -10.67 -5.79
C PRO A 23 -6.92 -10.25 -7.27
N TYR A 24 -7.80 -10.75 -8.10
CA TYR A 24 -7.89 -10.37 -9.52
C TYR A 24 -8.88 -9.23 -9.79
N THR A 25 -9.40 -8.58 -8.76
CA THR A 25 -10.33 -7.44 -8.87
C THR A 25 -9.72 -6.14 -8.38
N LEU A 26 -8.41 -5.99 -8.51
CA LEU A 26 -7.69 -4.78 -8.13
C LEU A 26 -8.23 -3.57 -8.91
N LEU A 27 -8.39 -2.45 -8.21
CA LEU A 27 -8.72 -1.18 -8.83
C LEU A 27 -7.45 -0.58 -9.43
N THR A 28 -7.22 -0.84 -10.70
CA THR A 28 -5.99 -0.48 -11.41
C THR A 28 -5.67 1.02 -11.37
N GLU A 29 -6.70 1.86 -11.50
CA GLU A 29 -6.50 3.32 -11.42
C GLU A 29 -5.95 3.72 -10.06
N GLU A 30 -6.43 3.09 -8.98
CA GLU A 30 -5.95 3.36 -7.63
C GLU A 30 -4.53 2.85 -7.41
N TYR A 31 -4.18 1.71 -8.00
CA TYR A 31 -2.81 1.20 -7.98
C TYR A 31 -1.84 2.19 -8.63
N ASN A 32 -2.22 2.75 -9.76
CA ASN A 32 -1.39 3.69 -10.50
C ASN A 32 -1.24 5.05 -9.82
N LYS A 33 -2.02 5.30 -8.75
CA LYS A 33 -1.86 6.49 -7.91
C LYS A 33 -0.88 6.30 -6.75
N LEU A 34 -0.29 5.11 -6.59
CA LEU A 34 0.68 4.88 -5.52
C LEU A 34 1.82 5.90 -5.58
N GLY A 35 2.22 6.41 -4.42
CA GLY A 35 3.21 7.45 -4.31
C GLY A 35 2.66 8.87 -4.36
N THR A 36 1.34 9.02 -4.53
CA THR A 36 0.66 10.31 -4.51
C THR A 36 -0.34 10.36 -3.35
N THR A 37 -0.78 11.57 -2.98
CA THR A 37 -1.83 11.74 -1.97
C THR A 37 -3.18 11.37 -2.59
N CYS A 38 -3.73 10.23 -2.21
CA CYS A 38 -4.93 9.69 -2.85
C CYS A 38 -5.92 9.02 -1.88
N SER A 39 -5.68 9.09 -0.57
CA SER A 39 -6.58 8.50 0.42
C SER A 39 -6.98 9.52 1.48
N HIS A 40 -7.97 9.16 2.32
CA HIS A 40 -8.45 9.99 3.41
C HIS A 40 -7.70 9.77 4.74
N GLY A 41 -6.49 9.22 4.68
CA GLY A 41 -5.64 9.04 5.85
C GLY A 41 -4.81 7.77 5.86
N CYS A 42 -5.30 6.68 5.25
CA CYS A 42 -4.57 5.42 5.21
C CYS A 42 -3.37 5.49 4.26
N VAL A 43 -2.35 4.70 4.56
CA VAL A 43 -1.15 4.59 3.72
C VAL A 43 -1.31 3.38 2.81
N ARG A 44 -1.37 3.62 1.50
CA ARG A 44 -1.50 2.58 0.49
C ARG A 44 -0.14 2.13 -0.01
N LEU A 45 0.03 0.82 -0.12
CA LEU A 45 1.27 0.18 -0.50
C LEU A 45 1.00 -0.90 -1.56
N THR A 46 2.06 -1.38 -2.22
CA THR A 46 1.95 -2.63 -2.97
C THR A 46 1.67 -3.78 -2.01
N CYS A 47 1.13 -4.89 -2.50
CA CYS A 47 0.89 -6.07 -1.67
C CYS A 47 2.16 -6.56 -1.00
N GLU A 48 3.27 -6.56 -1.70
CA GLU A 48 4.57 -6.96 -1.16
C GLU A 48 4.94 -6.14 0.09
N ASP A 49 4.85 -4.81 -0.01
CA ASP A 49 5.23 -3.93 1.08
C ASP A 49 4.23 -3.99 2.23
N ALA A 50 2.93 -4.05 1.93
CA ALA A 50 1.89 -4.20 2.96
C ALA A 50 2.07 -5.51 3.72
N LYS A 51 2.36 -6.60 3.03
CA LYS A 51 2.63 -7.90 3.63
C LYS A 51 3.88 -7.88 4.49
N TRP A 52 4.94 -7.22 4.03
CA TRP A 52 6.18 -7.11 4.81
C TRP A 52 5.93 -6.46 6.17
N ILE A 53 5.19 -5.35 6.21
CA ILE A 53 4.82 -4.68 7.46
C ILE A 53 3.95 -5.59 8.33
N TYR A 54 2.95 -6.23 7.72
CA TYR A 54 2.05 -7.14 8.41
C TYR A 54 2.79 -8.29 9.09
N ASP A 55 3.80 -8.86 8.41
CA ASP A 55 4.55 -10.01 8.91
C ASP A 55 5.67 -9.65 9.88
N ASN A 56 6.24 -8.45 9.78
CA ASN A 56 7.49 -8.11 10.47
C ASN A 56 7.35 -7.05 11.55
N CYS A 57 6.29 -6.23 11.53
CA CYS A 57 6.10 -5.19 12.53
C CYS A 57 5.11 -5.66 13.59
N THR A 58 5.59 -5.82 14.82
CA THR A 58 4.75 -6.23 15.95
C THR A 58 3.91 -5.07 16.47
N LEU A 59 2.91 -5.40 17.30
CA LEU A 59 2.19 -4.38 18.08
C LEU A 59 3.20 -3.49 18.82
N LYS A 60 2.93 -2.20 18.88
CA LYS A 60 3.79 -1.19 19.52
C LYS A 60 5.04 -0.82 18.72
N THR A 61 5.21 -1.33 17.49
CA THR A 61 6.25 -0.81 16.59
C THR A 61 6.00 0.68 16.37
N LYS A 62 7.03 1.49 16.59
CA LYS A 62 6.91 2.94 16.49
C LYS A 62 6.74 3.38 15.03
N VAL A 63 5.76 4.24 14.77
CA VAL A 63 5.53 4.87 13.48
C VAL A 63 5.62 6.37 13.64
N GLU A 64 6.49 7.03 12.87
CA GLU A 64 6.56 8.48 12.81
C GLU A 64 6.14 8.98 11.44
N ILE A 65 5.19 9.90 11.42
CA ILE A 65 4.76 10.58 10.20
C ILE A 65 5.32 11.98 10.24
N VAL A 66 6.19 12.30 9.28
CA VAL A 66 6.89 13.58 9.22
C VAL A 66 6.58 14.30 7.92
N THR A 67 6.61 15.63 7.98
CA THR A 67 6.32 16.46 6.79
C THR A 67 7.59 16.85 6.05
N ARG A 68 8.75 16.71 6.67
CA ARG A 68 10.03 17.04 6.03
C ARG A 68 10.68 15.78 5.48
N ARG A 69 11.43 15.95 4.40
CA ARG A 69 12.16 14.85 3.77
C ARG A 69 13.49 14.62 4.49
N PHE A 70 13.81 13.36 4.71
CA PHE A 70 15.10 12.94 5.20
C PHE A 70 15.92 12.35 4.05
N ASP A 71 17.05 12.98 3.72
CA ASP A 71 18.00 12.41 2.80
C ASP A 71 18.79 11.28 3.47
N PRO A 72 19.37 10.36 2.71
CA PRO A 72 19.62 10.44 1.26
C PRO A 72 18.64 9.64 0.38
N LEU A 73 17.52 9.15 0.89
CA LEU A 73 16.63 8.29 0.12
C LEU A 73 15.83 9.09 -0.90
N ASN A 74 16.00 8.75 -2.17
CA ASN A 74 15.15 9.27 -3.23
C ASN A 74 13.80 8.58 -3.19
N LYS A 75 12.74 9.30 -3.61
CA LYS A 75 11.41 8.70 -3.73
C LYS A 75 11.46 7.59 -4.79
N PRO A 76 11.17 6.34 -4.44
CA PRO A 76 11.13 5.27 -5.42
C PRO A 76 9.97 5.47 -6.39
N LYS A 77 10.15 5.06 -7.62
CA LYS A 77 9.09 5.08 -8.62
C LYS A 77 8.34 3.75 -8.58
N THR A 78 7.05 3.81 -8.30
CA THR A 78 6.18 2.65 -8.44
C THR A 78 5.91 2.44 -9.92
N GLN A 79 6.16 1.23 -10.41
CA GLN A 79 5.90 0.91 -11.81
C GLN A 79 4.40 0.79 -12.02
N LYS A 80 3.87 1.60 -12.94
CA LYS A 80 2.45 1.57 -13.28
C LYS A 80 2.10 0.31 -14.05
N ILE A 81 0.85 -0.12 -13.93
CA ILE A 81 0.32 -1.27 -14.64
C ILE A 81 -0.68 -0.84 -15.72
N PRO A 82 -0.86 -1.65 -16.79
CA PRO A 82 -1.83 -1.34 -17.83
C PRO A 82 -3.26 -1.37 -17.28
N SER A 83 -4.16 -0.60 -17.88
CA SER A 83 -5.58 -0.56 -17.46
C SER A 83 -6.28 -1.91 -17.57
N SER A 84 -5.79 -2.80 -18.41
CA SER A 84 -6.30 -4.16 -18.55
C SER A 84 -5.83 -5.11 -17.45
N GLN A 85 -4.83 -4.74 -16.68
CA GLN A 85 -4.33 -5.58 -15.59
C GLN A 85 -5.08 -5.26 -14.31
N THR A 86 -5.78 -6.23 -13.75
CA THR A 86 -6.61 -6.09 -12.56
C THR A 86 -6.06 -6.87 -11.37
N TRP A 87 -4.76 -7.00 -11.28
CA TRP A 87 -4.09 -7.62 -10.14
C TRP A 87 -2.80 -6.89 -9.82
N ASP A 88 -2.41 -6.93 -8.55
CA ASP A 88 -1.14 -6.38 -8.08
C ASP A 88 -0.02 -7.36 -8.44
N PRO A 89 0.97 -6.95 -9.24
CA PRO A 89 2.04 -7.86 -9.65
C PRO A 89 2.93 -8.34 -8.50
N THR A 90 2.86 -7.71 -7.33
CA THR A 90 3.63 -8.09 -6.15
C THR A 90 2.84 -8.99 -5.19
N ASP A 91 1.58 -9.28 -5.49
CA ASP A 91 0.68 -10.05 -4.62
C ASP A 91 1.13 -11.53 -4.58
N PRO A 92 1.45 -12.05 -3.38
CA PRO A 92 1.85 -13.45 -3.26
C PRO A 92 0.71 -14.45 -3.48
N ASN A 93 -0.53 -13.98 -3.56
CA ASN A 93 -1.72 -14.82 -3.78
C ASN A 93 -2.10 -14.94 -5.27
N ILE A 94 -1.32 -14.37 -6.13
CA ILE A 94 -1.51 -14.45 -7.59
C ILE A 94 -0.74 -15.63 -8.16
#